data_07f35fa7ba1b06cf4543d1b8bdfd46c9
#
_entry.id   07f35fa7ba1b06cf4543d1b8bdfd46c9
#
_cell.length_a   1.000
_cell.length_b   1.000
_cell.length_c   1.000
_cell.angle_alpha   90.00
_cell.angle_beta   90.00
_cell.angle_gamma   90.00
#
_symmetry.space_group_name_H-M   'P 1'
#
loop_
_entity.id
_entity.type
_entity.pdbx_description
1 polymer ?
#
loop_
_entity_poly.entity_id
_entity_poly.type
_entity_poly.pdbx_seq_one_letter_code
_entity_poly.pdbx_strand_id
1 'polypeptide(L)'
;MNKISLEKLFVIKLPRFSMIIFMFCIIISMYLYKGGVYHMISSDGIPMCPGENCIDEGHWTDGYLFFKNFLSDLGRTQTHSGQLNFHSSLLFNMALSLGGVTYILFYFFLKDLFPNKILAKLGSLLGICGAISFIGVAFTPADKFIVPHIIANEYIFRFFFLSTVIYSWLMYKNELIENKYLIGNIIFILSLFSYILILAYGPKPYEPGGLEFQAVSQKFIMLNFFLSIVSQTMAYNKLID
;
A
#
# COMPACT_ATOMS: atom_id res chain seq x y z
N MET A 1 -6.87 26.52 -16.90
CA MET A 1 -6.83 25.11 -17.33
C MET A 1 -8.26 24.66 -17.58
N ASN A 2 -8.58 24.06 -18.73
CA ASN A 2 -9.93 23.55 -18.99
C ASN A 2 -10.17 22.22 -18.22
N LYS A 3 -11.46 21.77 -18.12
CA LYS A 3 -11.84 20.59 -17.36
C LYS A 3 -11.10 19.33 -17.84
N ILE A 4 -11.01 19.11 -19.15
CA ILE A 4 -10.32 17.96 -19.77
C ILE A 4 -8.83 17.93 -19.37
N SER A 5 -8.16 19.08 -19.32
CA SER A 5 -6.75 19.13 -18.92
C SER A 5 -6.54 18.82 -17.44
N LEU A 6 -7.51 19.13 -16.57
CA LEU A 6 -7.49 18.77 -15.14
C LEU A 6 -7.71 17.27 -14.95
N GLU A 7 -8.71 16.70 -15.63
CA GLU A 7 -8.98 15.26 -15.58
C GLU A 7 -7.76 14.46 -16.07
N LYS A 8 -7.16 14.86 -17.20
CA LYS A 8 -5.94 14.22 -17.74
C LYS A 8 -4.76 14.34 -16.77
N LEU A 9 -4.62 15.47 -16.09
CA LEU A 9 -3.58 15.67 -15.08
C LEU A 9 -3.79 14.74 -13.86
N PHE A 10 -4.96 14.80 -13.22
CA PHE A 10 -5.19 14.14 -11.93
C PHE A 10 -5.56 12.65 -12.04
N VAL A 11 -6.14 12.22 -13.17
CA VAL A 11 -6.51 10.81 -13.34
C VAL A 11 -5.43 10.00 -14.08
N ILE A 12 -4.61 10.64 -14.91
CA ILE A 12 -3.62 9.91 -15.72
C ILE A 12 -2.18 10.23 -15.31
N LYS A 13 -1.77 11.50 -15.40
CA LYS A 13 -0.36 11.87 -15.27
C LYS A 13 0.14 11.79 -13.84
N LEU A 14 -0.60 12.41 -12.92
CA LEU A 14 -0.19 12.51 -11.51
C LEU A 14 -0.09 11.13 -10.82
N PRO A 15 -1.04 10.18 -10.97
CA PRO A 15 -0.91 8.86 -10.39
C PRO A 15 0.31 8.10 -10.92
N ARG A 16 0.60 8.15 -12.23
CA ARG A 16 1.78 7.50 -12.82
C ARG A 16 3.08 8.10 -12.29
N PHE A 17 3.16 9.42 -12.24
CA PHE A 17 4.34 10.12 -11.74
C PHE A 17 4.57 9.88 -10.24
N SER A 18 3.50 9.99 -9.44
CA SER A 18 3.54 9.70 -8.00
C SER A 18 3.98 8.26 -7.72
N MET A 19 3.51 7.28 -8.52
CA MET A 19 3.93 5.89 -8.42
C MET A 19 5.44 5.72 -8.64
N ILE A 20 6.00 6.36 -9.66
CA ILE A 20 7.45 6.30 -9.95
C ILE A 20 8.24 6.87 -8.78
N ILE A 21 7.84 8.05 -8.27
CA ILE A 21 8.48 8.66 -7.10
C ILE A 21 8.37 7.75 -5.88
N PHE A 22 7.19 7.18 -5.64
CA PHE A 22 6.95 6.28 -4.53
C PHE A 22 7.89 5.07 -4.56
N MET A 23 8.01 4.39 -5.71
CA MET A 23 8.93 3.26 -5.89
C MET A 23 10.37 3.66 -5.62
N PHE A 24 10.80 4.81 -6.16
CA PHE A 24 12.15 5.31 -5.96
C PHE A 24 12.44 5.62 -4.48
N CYS A 25 11.51 6.28 -3.80
CA CYS A 25 11.62 6.55 -2.37
C CYS A 25 11.68 5.27 -1.53
N ILE A 26 10.87 4.25 -1.85
CA ILE A 26 10.93 2.94 -1.15
C ILE A 26 12.29 2.29 -1.33
N ILE A 27 12.83 2.23 -2.55
CA ILE A 27 14.14 1.63 -2.82
C ILE A 27 15.25 2.35 -2.03
N ILE A 28 15.24 3.68 -2.03
CA ILE A 28 16.21 4.45 -1.24
C ILE A 28 15.99 4.23 0.26
N SER A 29 14.73 4.17 0.73
CA SER A 29 14.43 3.89 2.13
C SER A 29 14.96 2.52 2.57
N MET A 30 14.84 1.48 1.71
CA MET A 30 15.43 0.16 1.97
C MET A 30 16.95 0.24 2.11
N TYR A 31 17.61 1.00 1.24
CA TYR A 31 19.06 1.19 1.30
C TYR A 31 19.51 1.94 2.58
N LEU A 32 18.70 2.89 3.04
CA LEU A 32 18.99 3.70 4.23
C LEU A 32 18.57 3.04 5.55
N TYR A 33 17.81 1.95 5.49
CA TYR A 33 17.35 1.24 6.70
C TYR A 33 18.53 0.54 7.38
N LYS A 34 18.69 0.80 8.68
CA LYS A 34 19.89 0.39 9.43
C LYS A 34 19.85 -1.03 10.01
N GLY A 35 18.79 -1.78 9.70
CA GLY A 35 18.73 -3.19 10.05
C GLY A 35 17.80 -3.56 11.21
N GLY A 36 17.81 -4.85 11.52
CA GLY A 36 16.91 -5.50 12.44
C GLY A 36 15.61 -5.95 11.79
N VAL A 37 15.08 -7.07 12.25
CA VAL A 37 13.81 -7.65 11.84
C VAL A 37 12.87 -7.78 13.01
N TYR A 38 11.57 -7.97 12.74
CA TYR A 38 10.57 -8.19 13.78
C TYR A 38 10.95 -9.36 14.69
N HIS A 39 10.85 -9.15 15.97
CA HIS A 39 11.01 -10.17 17.01
C HIS A 39 10.02 -9.92 18.14
N MET A 40 9.62 -10.96 18.83
CA MET A 40 8.86 -10.85 20.06
C MET A 40 9.80 -10.49 21.22
N ILE A 41 9.28 -9.72 22.17
CA ILE A 41 9.98 -9.43 23.43
C ILE A 41 9.26 -10.19 24.54
N SER A 42 10.00 -10.95 25.35
CA SER A 42 9.48 -11.61 26.55
C SER A 42 9.07 -10.59 27.61
N SER A 43 8.32 -11.03 28.62
CA SER A 43 7.97 -10.20 29.78
C SER A 43 9.18 -9.59 30.51
N ASP A 44 10.34 -10.21 30.36
CA ASP A 44 11.61 -9.81 30.97
C ASP A 44 12.45 -8.89 30.06
N GLY A 45 11.87 -8.45 28.93
CA GLY A 45 12.53 -7.55 27.98
C GLY A 45 13.55 -8.23 27.06
N ILE A 46 13.60 -9.57 27.07
CA ILE A 46 14.53 -10.35 26.23
C ILE A 46 13.85 -10.62 24.89
N PRO A 47 14.53 -10.37 23.73
CA PRO A 47 14.02 -10.73 22.42
C PRO A 47 13.73 -12.24 22.36
N MET A 48 12.50 -12.60 22.02
CA MET A 48 12.07 -13.98 21.82
C MET A 48 12.04 -14.28 20.33
N CYS A 49 12.73 -15.33 19.95
CA CYS A 49 12.61 -15.88 18.61
C CYS A 49 11.44 -16.86 18.51
N PRO A 50 10.64 -16.83 17.45
CA PRO A 50 9.65 -17.88 17.20
C PRO A 50 10.34 -19.16 16.71
N GLY A 51 10.48 -20.16 17.58
CA GLY A 51 10.95 -21.52 17.22
C GLY A 51 12.19 -22.02 17.96
N GLU A 52 12.34 -23.35 18.04
CA GLU A 52 13.41 -24.04 18.80
C GLU A 52 14.85 -23.79 18.31
N ASN A 53 15.04 -23.22 17.12
CA ASN A 53 16.34 -22.97 16.49
C ASN A 53 16.67 -21.49 16.29
N CYS A 54 15.97 -20.60 16.93
CA CYS A 54 16.28 -19.20 16.86
C CYS A 54 17.46 -18.86 17.76
N ILE A 55 18.61 -18.74 17.18
CA ILE A 55 19.78 -18.12 17.83
C ILE A 55 19.52 -16.62 17.84
N ASP A 56 19.88 -15.92 18.91
CA ASP A 56 19.70 -14.47 19.18
C ASP A 56 20.24 -13.52 18.09
N GLU A 57 20.88 -14.05 17.06
CA GLU A 57 21.48 -13.28 15.97
C GLU A 57 20.48 -12.78 14.92
N GLY A 58 19.25 -13.30 14.91
CA GLY A 58 18.31 -13.07 13.81
C GLY A 58 17.68 -11.67 13.76
N HIS A 59 17.65 -10.92 14.86
CA HIS A 59 17.09 -9.56 14.91
C HIS A 59 18.15 -8.46 14.69
N TRP A 60 19.42 -8.78 14.87
CA TRP A 60 20.56 -7.90 14.63
C TRP A 60 21.08 -8.10 13.20
N THR A 61 20.37 -7.53 12.23
CA THR A 61 20.79 -7.62 10.82
C THR A 61 21.29 -6.27 10.35
N ASP A 62 22.26 -6.28 9.46
CA ASP A 62 22.72 -5.09 8.78
C ASP A 62 21.80 -4.79 7.58
N GLY A 63 21.08 -3.68 7.64
CA GLY A 63 20.23 -3.24 6.55
C GLY A 63 18.88 -3.96 6.44
N TYR A 64 18.17 -3.63 5.39
CA TYR A 64 16.82 -4.14 5.10
C TYR A 64 16.88 -5.54 4.48
N LEU A 65 16.24 -6.51 5.13
CA LEU A 65 16.07 -7.87 4.60
C LEU A 65 14.75 -7.99 3.86
N PHE A 66 14.80 -8.09 2.53
CA PHE A 66 13.62 -8.08 1.67
C PHE A 66 12.57 -9.11 2.05
N PHE A 67 12.94 -10.30 2.46
CA PHE A 67 12.01 -11.38 2.81
C PHE A 67 11.53 -11.36 4.26
N LYS A 68 12.15 -10.59 5.15
CA LYS A 68 11.84 -10.56 6.58
C LYS A 68 11.33 -9.23 7.10
N ASN A 69 11.74 -8.09 6.52
CA ASN A 69 11.23 -6.80 6.91
C ASN A 69 9.91 -6.47 6.19
N PHE A 70 8.96 -5.91 6.91
CA PHE A 70 7.80 -5.27 6.32
C PHE A 70 8.19 -3.98 5.58
N LEU A 71 7.39 -3.57 4.59
CA LEU A 71 7.56 -2.23 4.01
C LEU A 71 7.32 -1.14 5.05
N SER A 72 6.40 -1.36 5.98
CA SER A 72 6.10 -0.43 7.06
C SER A 72 7.25 -0.28 8.08
N ASP A 73 8.19 -1.23 8.14
CA ASP A 73 9.39 -1.07 8.97
C ASP A 73 10.22 0.14 8.54
N LEU A 74 10.20 0.47 7.23
CA LEU A 74 10.87 1.66 6.70
C LEU A 74 10.36 2.95 7.35
N GLY A 75 9.08 3.00 7.76
CA GLY A 75 8.44 4.15 8.39
C GLY A 75 8.62 4.25 9.91
N ARG A 76 9.28 3.29 10.56
CA ARG A 76 9.55 3.30 12.02
C ARG A 76 10.50 4.43 12.38
N THR A 77 10.34 5.02 13.56
CA THR A 77 11.28 6.04 14.07
C THR A 77 12.61 5.41 14.53
N GLN A 78 12.52 4.18 15.05
CA GLN A 78 13.64 3.32 15.38
C GLN A 78 13.48 1.98 14.67
N THR A 79 14.58 1.44 14.15
CA THR A 79 14.62 0.11 13.56
C THR A 79 14.38 -0.97 14.61
N HIS A 80 14.18 -2.21 14.19
CA HIS A 80 14.09 -3.33 15.13
C HIS A 80 15.40 -3.58 15.91
N SER A 81 16.53 -3.12 15.39
CA SER A 81 17.82 -3.12 16.11
C SER A 81 18.00 -1.93 17.07
N GLY A 82 16.99 -1.10 17.27
CA GLY A 82 17.03 0.06 18.17
C GLY A 82 17.75 1.30 17.64
N GLN A 83 18.27 1.27 16.40
CA GLN A 83 18.96 2.41 15.80
C GLN A 83 17.97 3.45 15.29
N LEU A 84 18.35 4.75 15.34
CA LEU A 84 17.54 5.82 14.76
C LEU A 84 17.37 5.64 13.24
N ASN A 85 16.12 5.68 12.78
CA ASN A 85 15.73 5.41 11.39
C ASN A 85 15.26 6.67 10.65
N PHE A 86 15.80 7.84 10.97
CA PHE A 86 15.30 9.12 10.49
C PHE A 86 15.21 9.21 8.96
N HIS A 87 16.29 8.90 8.23
CA HIS A 87 16.32 9.10 6.77
C HIS A 87 15.40 8.15 6.02
N SER A 88 15.38 6.87 6.39
CA SER A 88 14.48 5.89 5.79
C SER A 88 13.02 6.25 6.09
N SER A 89 12.69 6.53 7.36
CA SER A 89 11.32 6.86 7.76
C SER A 89 10.81 8.16 7.14
N LEU A 90 11.67 9.18 7.02
CA LEU A 90 11.30 10.42 6.36
C LEU A 90 10.88 10.19 4.90
N LEU A 91 11.72 9.51 4.13
CA LEU A 91 11.45 9.23 2.71
C LEU A 91 10.21 8.34 2.53
N PHE A 92 10.08 7.28 3.32
CA PHE A 92 8.94 6.39 3.28
C PHE A 92 7.63 7.10 3.61
N ASN A 93 7.60 7.86 4.71
CA ASN A 93 6.39 8.56 5.15
C ASN A 93 6.01 9.71 4.21
N MET A 94 7.00 10.42 3.63
CA MET A 94 6.75 11.40 2.57
C MET A 94 6.16 10.75 1.32
N ALA A 95 6.68 9.58 0.90
CA ALA A 95 6.16 8.85 -0.26
C ALA A 95 4.71 8.39 -0.04
N LEU A 96 4.39 7.85 1.15
CA LEU A 96 3.01 7.47 1.51
C LEU A 96 2.08 8.69 1.52
N SER A 97 2.51 9.81 2.10
CA SER A 97 1.72 11.05 2.15
C SER A 97 1.45 11.59 0.75
N LEU A 98 2.48 11.63 -0.12
CA LEU A 98 2.34 12.04 -1.52
C LEU A 98 1.38 11.10 -2.27
N GLY A 99 1.54 9.80 -2.08
CA GLY A 99 0.63 8.78 -2.63
C GLY A 99 -0.81 9.02 -2.19
N GLY A 100 -1.04 9.18 -0.91
CA GLY A 100 -2.37 9.42 -0.35
C GLY A 100 -3.02 10.68 -0.91
N VAL A 101 -2.31 11.82 -0.94
CA VAL A 101 -2.82 13.07 -1.55
C VAL A 101 -3.12 12.87 -3.04
N THR A 102 -2.24 12.20 -3.77
CA THR A 102 -2.44 11.88 -5.19
C THR A 102 -3.74 11.09 -5.40
N TYR A 103 -3.99 10.05 -4.57
CA TYR A 103 -5.20 9.22 -4.70
C TYR A 103 -6.48 9.94 -4.26
N ILE A 104 -6.41 10.86 -3.28
CA ILE A 104 -7.55 11.74 -2.97
C ILE A 104 -7.94 12.53 -4.22
N LEU A 105 -6.98 13.18 -4.87
CA LEU A 105 -7.22 13.94 -6.10
C LEU A 105 -7.68 13.04 -7.25
N PHE A 106 -7.05 11.89 -7.44
CA PHE A 106 -7.44 10.91 -8.43
C PHE A 106 -8.91 10.53 -8.32
N TYR A 107 -9.38 10.09 -7.16
CA TYR A 107 -10.77 9.70 -6.95
C TYR A 107 -11.74 10.88 -7.00
N PHE A 108 -11.29 12.07 -6.59
CA PHE A 108 -12.10 13.29 -6.69
C PHE A 108 -12.46 13.61 -8.15
N PHE A 109 -11.53 13.44 -9.09
CA PHE A 109 -11.77 13.68 -10.51
C PHE A 109 -12.34 12.46 -11.24
N LEU A 110 -11.99 11.25 -10.84
CA LEU A 110 -12.41 9.99 -11.49
C LEU A 110 -13.92 9.82 -11.55
N LYS A 111 -14.66 10.22 -10.49
CA LYS A 111 -16.12 10.10 -10.45
C LYS A 111 -16.84 10.82 -11.59
N ASP A 112 -16.22 11.84 -12.17
CA ASP A 112 -16.83 12.66 -13.21
C ASP A 112 -16.74 12.03 -14.60
N LEU A 113 -15.88 11.02 -14.78
CA LEU A 113 -15.69 10.32 -16.04
C LEU A 113 -16.78 9.29 -16.36
N PHE A 114 -17.56 8.86 -15.37
CA PHE A 114 -18.56 7.81 -15.56
C PHE A 114 -19.99 8.35 -15.58
N PRO A 115 -20.88 7.76 -16.45
CA PRO A 115 -22.27 8.21 -16.54
C PRO A 115 -23.08 7.91 -15.27
N ASN A 116 -22.87 6.75 -14.63
CA ASN A 116 -23.54 6.42 -13.37
C ASN A 116 -22.92 7.20 -12.20
N LYS A 117 -23.43 8.40 -11.95
CA LYS A 117 -22.88 9.32 -10.95
C LYS A 117 -23.02 8.83 -9.51
N ILE A 118 -24.01 8.00 -9.19
CA ILE A 118 -24.21 7.48 -7.82
C ILE A 118 -23.12 6.48 -7.49
N LEU A 119 -22.94 5.45 -8.33
CA LEU A 119 -21.91 4.44 -8.12
C LEU A 119 -20.51 5.05 -8.20
N ALA A 120 -20.27 5.97 -9.14
CA ALA A 120 -18.97 6.66 -9.26
C ALA A 120 -18.63 7.48 -8.00
N LYS A 121 -19.60 8.19 -7.42
CA LYS A 121 -19.41 8.93 -6.16
C LYS A 121 -19.16 7.99 -4.99
N LEU A 122 -19.89 6.87 -4.89
CA LEU A 122 -19.66 5.86 -3.84
C LEU A 122 -18.26 5.25 -3.95
N GLY A 123 -17.86 4.81 -5.15
CA GLY A 123 -16.52 4.28 -5.40
C GLY A 123 -15.43 5.28 -5.06
N SER A 124 -15.62 6.56 -5.42
CA SER A 124 -14.67 7.63 -5.08
C SER A 124 -14.60 7.91 -3.58
N LEU A 125 -15.73 7.94 -2.88
CA LEU A 125 -15.73 8.12 -1.43
C LEU A 125 -14.92 7.02 -0.74
N LEU A 126 -15.15 5.77 -1.10
CA LEU A 126 -14.39 4.63 -0.58
C LEU A 126 -12.90 4.74 -0.93
N GLY A 127 -12.57 5.08 -2.18
CA GLY A 127 -11.19 5.29 -2.59
C GLY A 127 -10.48 6.42 -1.84
N ILE A 128 -11.18 7.53 -1.57
CA ILE A 128 -10.68 8.64 -0.75
C ILE A 128 -10.45 8.18 0.70
N CYS A 129 -11.36 7.40 1.28
CA CYS A 129 -11.14 6.81 2.62
C CYS A 129 -9.89 5.91 2.65
N GLY A 130 -9.67 5.09 1.61
CA GLY A 130 -8.45 4.32 1.47
C GLY A 130 -7.19 5.19 1.37
N ALA A 131 -7.26 6.27 0.61
CA ALA A 131 -6.16 7.23 0.46
C ALA A 131 -5.85 8.00 1.76
N ILE A 132 -6.86 8.36 2.54
CA ILE A 132 -6.69 8.93 3.88
C ILE A 132 -6.03 7.92 4.82
N SER A 133 -6.41 6.65 4.74
CA SER A 133 -5.78 5.58 5.52
C SER A 133 -4.30 5.40 5.14
N PHE A 134 -3.96 5.60 3.88
CA PHE A 134 -2.57 5.60 3.40
C PHE A 134 -1.74 6.70 4.08
N ILE A 135 -2.29 7.91 4.18
CA ILE A 135 -1.70 9.02 4.96
C ILE A 135 -1.64 8.65 6.44
N GLY A 136 -2.68 8.00 6.96
CA GLY A 136 -2.73 7.52 8.35
C GLY A 136 -1.55 6.63 8.70
N VAL A 137 -1.17 5.69 7.84
CA VAL A 137 0.03 4.84 8.04
C VAL A 137 1.30 5.68 8.13
N ALA A 138 1.45 6.72 7.29
CA ALA A 138 2.62 7.61 7.32
C ALA A 138 2.77 8.37 8.65
N PHE A 139 1.65 8.72 9.29
CA PHE A 139 1.64 9.48 10.55
C PHE A 139 1.53 8.61 11.80
N THR A 140 1.49 7.30 11.65
CA THR A 140 1.46 6.34 12.77
C THR A 140 2.62 5.36 12.70
N PRO A 141 3.88 5.79 12.96
CA PRO A 141 5.02 4.88 13.02
C PRO A 141 4.74 3.67 13.92
N ALA A 142 4.99 2.46 13.40
CA ALA A 142 4.61 1.21 14.06
C ALA A 142 5.28 1.00 15.43
N ASP A 143 6.45 1.60 15.68
CA ASP A 143 7.17 1.55 16.95
C ASP A 143 6.60 2.51 18.00
N LYS A 144 5.76 3.47 17.61
CA LYS A 144 5.14 4.44 18.55
C LYS A 144 3.63 4.25 18.66
N PHE A 145 2.97 3.92 17.57
CA PHE A 145 1.51 3.89 17.46
C PHE A 145 1.03 2.61 16.77
N ILE A 146 1.39 1.43 17.31
CA ILE A 146 1.13 0.14 16.64
C ILE A 146 -0.36 -0.10 16.37
N VAL A 147 -1.27 0.19 17.29
CA VAL A 147 -2.70 -0.04 17.10
C VAL A 147 -3.29 0.87 16.01
N PRO A 148 -3.11 2.21 16.04
CA PRO A 148 -3.51 3.07 14.95
C PRO A 148 -2.88 2.70 13.60
N HIS A 149 -1.62 2.27 13.60
CA HIS A 149 -0.92 1.80 12.41
C HIS A 149 -1.59 0.59 11.76
N ILE A 150 -1.89 -0.44 12.56
CA ILE A 150 -2.57 -1.65 12.10
C ILE A 150 -3.96 -1.30 11.55
N ILE A 151 -4.73 -0.49 12.27
CA ILE A 151 -6.07 -0.05 11.84
C ILE A 151 -5.98 0.68 10.50
N ALA A 152 -5.10 1.67 10.38
CA ALA A 152 -4.92 2.41 9.13
C ALA A 152 -4.53 1.48 7.97
N ASN A 153 -3.58 0.56 8.21
CA ASN A 153 -3.13 -0.41 7.22
C ASN A 153 -4.26 -1.34 6.75
N GLU A 154 -5.08 -1.88 7.66
CA GLU A 154 -6.22 -2.72 7.29
C GLU A 154 -7.27 -1.97 6.46
N TYR A 155 -7.57 -0.72 6.82
CA TYR A 155 -8.55 0.08 6.10
C TYR A 155 -8.11 0.48 4.69
N ILE A 156 -6.80 0.64 4.41
CA ILE A 156 -6.27 0.80 3.06
C ILE A 156 -6.83 -0.30 2.14
N PHE A 157 -6.61 -1.56 2.53
CA PHE A 157 -6.97 -2.70 1.67
C PHE A 157 -8.48 -2.89 1.54
N ARG A 158 -9.23 -2.71 2.62
CA ARG A 158 -10.70 -2.83 2.62
C ARG A 158 -11.36 -1.77 1.75
N PHE A 159 -10.95 -0.51 1.89
CA PHE A 159 -11.54 0.58 1.12
C PHE A 159 -11.14 0.53 -0.36
N PHE A 160 -9.88 0.25 -0.68
CA PHE A 160 -9.47 0.09 -2.07
C PHE A 160 -10.10 -1.15 -2.72
N PHE A 161 -10.31 -2.25 -1.99
CA PHE A 161 -11.04 -3.40 -2.48
C PHE A 161 -12.46 -3.01 -2.95
N LEU A 162 -13.24 -2.40 -2.07
CA LEU A 162 -14.60 -1.99 -2.37
C LEU A 162 -14.65 -0.95 -3.51
N SER A 163 -13.76 0.03 -3.48
CA SER A 163 -13.65 1.03 -4.54
C SER A 163 -13.33 0.40 -5.89
N THR A 164 -12.34 -0.52 -5.93
CA THR A 164 -11.92 -1.19 -7.18
C THR A 164 -13.04 -2.08 -7.73
N VAL A 165 -13.80 -2.77 -6.89
CA VAL A 165 -14.98 -3.55 -7.33
C VAL A 165 -16.00 -2.65 -8.02
N ILE A 166 -16.34 -1.50 -7.43
CA ILE A 166 -17.30 -0.55 -8.02
C ILE A 166 -16.77 -0.01 -9.36
N TYR A 167 -15.51 0.42 -9.41
CA TYR A 167 -14.95 0.96 -10.65
C TYR A 167 -14.76 -0.10 -11.73
N SER A 168 -14.46 -1.35 -11.37
CA SER A 168 -14.42 -2.46 -12.33
C SER A 168 -15.79 -2.72 -12.95
N TRP A 169 -16.85 -2.64 -12.16
CA TRP A 169 -18.23 -2.72 -12.68
C TRP A 169 -18.56 -1.56 -13.61
N LEU A 170 -18.20 -0.32 -13.24
CA LEU A 170 -18.41 0.86 -14.08
C LEU A 170 -17.63 0.78 -15.40
N MET A 171 -16.39 0.26 -15.36
CA MET A 171 -15.58 0.00 -16.55
C MET A 171 -16.23 -1.07 -17.45
N TYR A 172 -16.67 -2.18 -16.86
CA TYR A 172 -17.35 -3.26 -17.60
C TYR A 172 -18.60 -2.79 -18.34
N LYS A 173 -19.34 -1.86 -17.77
CA LYS A 173 -20.56 -1.26 -18.37
C LYS A 173 -20.29 -0.14 -19.38
N ASN A 174 -19.03 0.23 -19.59
CA ASN A 174 -18.65 1.32 -20.48
C ASN A 174 -18.05 0.78 -21.78
N GLU A 175 -18.73 1.00 -22.89
CA GLU A 175 -18.35 0.49 -24.23
C GLU A 175 -17.03 1.07 -24.75
N LEU A 176 -16.57 2.21 -24.24
CA LEU A 176 -15.30 2.83 -24.62
C LEU A 176 -14.09 2.13 -23.99
N ILE A 177 -14.30 1.28 -22.97
CA ILE A 177 -13.24 0.58 -22.25
C ILE A 177 -13.16 -0.87 -22.73
N GLU A 178 -12.03 -1.22 -23.33
CA GLU A 178 -11.77 -2.59 -23.77
C GLU A 178 -11.61 -3.55 -22.57
N ASN A 179 -12.17 -4.76 -22.71
CA ASN A 179 -12.17 -5.79 -21.65
C ASN A 179 -10.76 -6.18 -21.18
N LYS A 180 -9.72 -5.99 -21.99
CA LYS A 180 -8.33 -6.26 -21.59
C LYS A 180 -7.90 -5.47 -20.34
N TYR A 181 -8.42 -4.25 -20.15
CA TYR A 181 -8.13 -3.44 -18.96
C TYR A 181 -8.82 -3.94 -17.69
N LEU A 182 -9.92 -4.71 -17.84
CA LEU A 182 -10.58 -5.33 -16.70
C LEU A 182 -9.75 -6.45 -16.06
N ILE A 183 -8.91 -7.13 -16.84
CA ILE A 183 -8.04 -8.20 -16.35
C ILE A 183 -7.12 -7.67 -15.24
N GLY A 184 -6.49 -6.52 -15.44
CA GLY A 184 -5.64 -5.90 -14.42
C GLY A 184 -6.39 -5.59 -13.12
N ASN A 185 -7.63 -5.09 -13.25
CA ASN A 185 -8.49 -4.82 -12.08
C ASN A 185 -8.93 -6.11 -11.37
N ILE A 186 -9.27 -7.16 -12.11
CA ILE A 186 -9.65 -8.46 -11.53
C ILE A 186 -8.48 -9.06 -10.74
N ILE A 187 -7.27 -9.05 -11.30
CA ILE A 187 -6.06 -9.50 -10.62
C ILE A 187 -5.86 -8.69 -9.34
N PHE A 188 -6.04 -7.38 -9.40
CA PHE A 188 -5.89 -6.52 -8.23
C PHE A 188 -6.97 -6.77 -7.17
N ILE A 189 -8.24 -6.95 -7.56
CA ILE A 189 -9.34 -7.32 -6.64
C ILE A 189 -9.03 -8.63 -5.94
N LEU A 190 -8.60 -9.66 -6.67
CA LEU A 190 -8.24 -10.97 -6.09
C LEU A 190 -7.05 -10.84 -5.14
N SER A 191 -6.05 -10.04 -5.49
CA SER A 191 -4.89 -9.78 -4.64
C SER A 191 -5.27 -9.06 -3.35
N LEU A 192 -6.13 -8.02 -3.43
CA LEU A 192 -6.65 -7.31 -2.25
C LEU A 192 -7.45 -8.23 -1.35
N PHE A 193 -8.36 -9.02 -1.92
CA PHE A 193 -9.16 -9.98 -1.17
C PHE A 193 -8.29 -11.02 -0.46
N SER A 194 -7.33 -11.61 -1.19
CA SER A 194 -6.39 -12.56 -0.62
C SER A 194 -5.56 -11.94 0.51
N TYR A 195 -5.10 -10.70 0.35
CA TYR A 195 -4.32 -10.04 1.38
C TYR A 195 -5.15 -9.69 2.62
N ILE A 196 -6.42 -9.30 2.46
CA ILE A 196 -7.35 -9.12 3.58
C ILE A 196 -7.51 -10.44 4.36
N LEU A 197 -7.63 -11.58 3.66
CA LEU A 197 -7.70 -12.90 4.32
C LEU A 197 -6.39 -13.27 5.01
N ILE A 198 -5.24 -12.96 4.40
CA ILE A 198 -3.92 -13.17 5.01
C ILE A 198 -3.78 -12.39 6.31
N LEU A 199 -4.18 -11.12 6.33
CA LEU A 199 -4.15 -10.30 7.55
C LEU A 199 -5.06 -10.85 8.66
N ALA A 200 -6.23 -11.39 8.29
CA ALA A 200 -7.20 -11.91 9.25
C ALA A 200 -6.83 -13.32 9.77
N TYR A 201 -6.47 -14.23 8.87
CA TYR A 201 -6.37 -15.67 9.13
C TYR A 201 -5.01 -16.28 8.80
N GLY A 202 -4.11 -15.56 8.14
CA GLY A 202 -2.78 -16.04 7.79
C GLY A 202 -1.88 -16.23 9.02
N PRO A 203 -0.77 -16.97 8.85
CA PRO A 203 0.20 -17.19 9.90
C PRO A 203 0.73 -15.86 10.43
N LYS A 204 0.85 -15.74 11.75
CA LYS A 204 1.29 -14.49 12.39
C LYS A 204 2.81 -14.36 12.33
N PRO A 205 3.36 -13.14 12.39
CA PRO A 205 4.81 -12.93 12.33
C PRO A 205 5.62 -13.67 13.38
N TYR A 206 5.00 -14.04 14.51
CA TYR A 206 5.61 -14.81 15.59
C TYR A 206 5.49 -16.33 15.44
N GLU A 207 4.80 -16.82 14.40
CA GLU A 207 4.71 -18.25 14.08
C GLU A 207 5.84 -18.65 13.12
N PRO A 208 6.28 -19.92 13.11
CA PRO A 208 7.33 -20.38 12.20
C PRO A 208 7.00 -20.09 10.74
N GLY A 209 7.88 -19.36 10.04
CA GLY A 209 7.68 -18.93 8.65
C GLY A 209 6.64 -17.82 8.44
N GLY A 210 5.93 -17.39 9.51
CA GLY A 210 4.89 -16.37 9.43
C GLY A 210 5.43 -14.99 9.08
N LEU A 211 6.60 -14.64 9.58
CA LEU A 211 7.24 -13.36 9.29
C LEU A 211 7.52 -13.20 7.79
N GLU A 212 8.18 -14.19 7.21
CA GLU A 212 8.52 -14.20 5.77
C GLU A 212 7.25 -14.19 4.92
N PHE A 213 6.26 -15.01 5.29
CA PHE A 213 4.99 -15.08 4.58
C PHE A 213 4.27 -13.72 4.57
N GLN A 214 4.15 -13.06 5.71
CA GLN A 214 3.49 -11.76 5.83
C GLN A 214 4.29 -10.66 5.12
N ALA A 215 5.61 -10.62 5.30
CA ALA A 215 6.48 -9.62 4.68
C ALA A 215 6.50 -9.72 3.15
N VAL A 216 6.52 -10.94 2.59
CA VAL A 216 6.44 -11.16 1.14
C VAL A 216 5.06 -10.83 0.59
N SER A 217 3.99 -11.24 1.29
CA SER A 217 2.61 -10.95 0.90
C SER A 217 2.36 -9.44 0.80
N GLN A 218 2.90 -8.64 1.72
CA GLN A 218 2.81 -7.18 1.68
C GLN A 218 3.49 -6.58 0.44
N LYS A 219 4.63 -7.10 0.02
CA LYS A 219 5.32 -6.64 -1.18
C LYS A 219 4.59 -7.05 -2.46
N PHE A 220 4.02 -8.24 -2.46
CA PHE A 220 3.23 -8.74 -3.58
C PHE A 220 1.98 -7.90 -3.83
N ILE A 221 1.22 -7.55 -2.77
CA ILE A 221 0.06 -6.67 -2.93
C ILE A 221 0.46 -5.27 -3.39
N MET A 222 1.60 -4.74 -2.91
CA MET A 222 2.12 -3.46 -3.36
C MET A 222 2.50 -3.47 -4.85
N LEU A 223 3.13 -4.54 -5.34
CA LEU A 223 3.43 -4.71 -6.77
C LEU A 223 2.14 -4.73 -7.60
N ASN A 224 1.13 -5.51 -7.19
CA ASN A 224 -0.16 -5.56 -7.88
C ASN A 224 -0.89 -4.22 -7.87
N PHE A 225 -0.77 -3.45 -6.80
CA PHE A 225 -1.28 -2.09 -6.74
C PHE A 225 -0.67 -1.21 -7.85
N PHE A 226 0.65 -1.24 -8.04
CA PHE A 226 1.30 -0.49 -9.11
C PHE A 226 0.87 -0.94 -10.50
N LEU A 227 0.81 -2.23 -10.74
CA LEU A 227 0.35 -2.77 -12.03
C LEU A 227 -1.09 -2.37 -12.33
N SER A 228 -1.96 -2.34 -11.31
CA SER A 228 -3.34 -1.91 -11.46
C SER A 228 -3.46 -0.44 -11.85
N ILE A 229 -2.62 0.44 -11.29
CA ILE A 229 -2.60 1.87 -11.66
C ILE A 229 -2.27 2.05 -13.13
N VAL A 230 -1.27 1.34 -13.63
CA VAL A 230 -0.91 1.41 -15.05
C VAL A 230 -2.11 0.99 -15.91
N SER A 231 -2.73 -0.15 -15.60
CA SER A 231 -3.90 -0.64 -16.33
C SER A 231 -5.08 0.33 -16.28
N GLN A 232 -5.42 0.82 -15.09
CA GLN A 232 -6.53 1.77 -14.87
C GLN A 232 -6.32 3.09 -15.60
N THR A 233 -5.12 3.68 -15.50
CA THR A 233 -4.83 4.94 -16.18
C THR A 233 -4.81 4.81 -17.70
N MET A 234 -4.49 3.63 -18.25
CA MET A 234 -4.63 3.36 -19.70
C MET A 234 -6.10 3.29 -20.10
N ALA A 235 -6.94 2.63 -19.30
CA ALA A 235 -8.38 2.54 -19.54
C ALA A 235 -9.05 3.92 -19.47
N TYR A 236 -8.77 4.69 -18.41
CA TYR A 236 -9.42 5.99 -18.19
C TYR A 236 -8.98 7.05 -19.19
N ASN A 237 -7.80 6.91 -19.79
CA ASN A 237 -7.39 7.80 -20.90
C ASN A 237 -8.37 7.72 -22.08
N LYS A 238 -8.98 6.55 -22.34
CA LYS A 238 -10.01 6.38 -23.37
C LYS A 238 -11.32 7.10 -23.09
N LEU A 239 -11.56 7.48 -21.84
CA LEU A 239 -12.75 8.27 -21.45
C LEU A 239 -12.52 9.78 -21.55
N ILE A 240 -11.26 10.22 -21.61
CA ILE A 240 -10.88 11.64 -21.61
C ILE A 240 -10.52 12.12 -23.02
N ASP A 241 -10.00 11.24 -23.89
CA ASP A 241 -9.67 11.51 -25.30
C ASP A 241 -10.95 11.56 -26.16
#